data_65f34ed18280db24310681e85d0fefae
#
_entry.id   65f34ed18280db24310681e85d0fefae
#
_cell.length_a   1.000
_cell.length_b   1.000
_cell.length_c   1.000
_cell.angle_alpha   90.00
_cell.angle_beta   90.00
_cell.angle_gamma   90.00
#
_symmetry.space_group_name_H-M   'P 1'
#
loop_
_entity.id
_entity.type
_entity.pdbx_description
1 polymer ?
#
loop_
_entity_poly.entity_id
_entity_poly.type
_entity_poly.pdbx_seq_one_letter_code
_entity_poly.pdbx_strand_id
1 'polypeptide(L)'
;MPLTRVWLAASANTFRELQAAAQKSLESRAASKKSKNSKQEGLFKQVVKCVELLHSKPRHPGLETHEYDSIENPYDPRTKVFEAYVQNRTPGAYRIFWCYGPKKSEITIIANIPHP
;
A
#
# COMPACT_ATOMS: atom_id res chain seq x y z
N MET A 1 -16.36 9.29 9.29
CA MET A 1 -16.16 9.57 7.83
C MET A 1 -14.86 8.99 7.34
N PRO A 2 -14.85 8.26 6.23
CA PRO A 2 -13.59 7.80 5.66
C PRO A 2 -12.76 8.99 5.17
N LEU A 3 -11.45 8.83 5.25
CA LEU A 3 -10.51 9.83 4.76
C LEU A 3 -10.41 9.79 3.25
N THR A 4 -10.07 10.90 2.62
CA THR A 4 -9.77 10.93 1.19
C THR A 4 -8.33 10.49 0.97
N ARG A 5 -8.12 9.61 -0.02
CA ARG A 5 -6.78 9.13 -0.37
C ARG A 5 -6.13 10.07 -1.37
N VAL A 6 -4.88 10.39 -1.12
CA VAL A 6 -4.03 11.14 -2.04
C VAL A 6 -2.83 10.26 -2.40
N TRP A 7 -2.50 10.18 -3.68
CA TRP A 7 -1.37 9.39 -4.16
C TRP A 7 -0.30 10.32 -4.71
N LEU A 8 0.94 10.15 -4.26
CA LEU A 8 2.07 10.76 -4.95
C LEU A 8 2.31 10.01 -6.26
N ALA A 9 2.92 10.69 -7.24
CA ALA A 9 3.12 10.10 -8.58
C ALA A 9 3.86 8.74 -8.51
N ALA A 10 4.90 8.65 -7.69
CA ALA A 10 5.67 7.42 -7.56
C ALA A 10 4.83 6.27 -6.98
N SER A 11 4.04 6.53 -5.93
CA SER A 11 3.21 5.49 -5.32
C SER A 11 2.06 5.09 -6.24
N ALA A 12 1.48 6.02 -6.96
CA ALA A 12 0.43 5.74 -7.94
C ALA A 12 0.97 4.86 -9.08
N ASN A 13 2.18 5.14 -9.55
CA ASN A 13 2.84 4.32 -10.57
C ASN A 13 3.10 2.91 -10.07
N THR A 14 3.64 2.76 -8.86
CA THR A 14 3.89 1.45 -8.26
C THR A 14 2.59 0.65 -8.13
N PHE A 15 1.52 1.30 -7.68
CA PHE A 15 0.22 0.65 -7.57
C PHE A 15 -0.27 0.15 -8.94
N ARG A 16 -0.17 0.98 -9.97
CA ARG A 16 -0.57 0.60 -11.32
C ARG A 16 0.27 -0.56 -11.88
N GLU A 17 1.57 -0.58 -11.58
CA GLU A 17 2.45 -1.68 -11.97
C GLU A 17 2.04 -2.99 -11.30
N LEU A 18 1.73 -2.96 -10.01
CA LEU A 18 1.24 -4.13 -9.28
C LEU A 18 -0.08 -4.62 -9.85
N GLN A 19 -0.99 -3.70 -10.16
CA GLN A 19 -2.28 -4.01 -10.76
C GLN A 19 -2.10 -4.65 -12.14
N ALA A 20 -1.25 -4.09 -12.98
CA ALA A 20 -0.99 -4.62 -14.32
C ALA A 20 -0.37 -6.03 -14.25
N ALA A 21 0.58 -6.24 -13.34
CA ALA A 21 1.19 -7.56 -13.16
C ALA A 21 0.18 -8.60 -12.70
N ALA A 22 -0.71 -8.22 -11.77
CA ALA A 22 -1.76 -9.10 -11.29
C ALA A 22 -2.76 -9.44 -12.40
N GLN A 23 -3.16 -8.45 -13.21
CA GLN A 23 -4.08 -8.63 -14.31
C GLN A 23 -3.50 -9.57 -15.39
N LYS A 24 -2.25 -9.34 -15.75
CA LYS A 24 -1.54 -10.21 -16.71
C LYS A 24 -1.45 -11.65 -16.21
N SER A 25 -1.15 -11.82 -14.93
CA SER A 25 -1.06 -13.13 -14.31
C SER A 25 -2.42 -13.83 -14.29
N LEU A 26 -3.49 -13.10 -13.98
CA LEU A 26 -4.85 -13.61 -13.99
C LEU A 26 -5.25 -14.08 -15.39
N GLU A 27 -4.96 -13.31 -16.43
CA GLU A 27 -5.26 -13.68 -17.81
C GLU A 27 -4.50 -14.93 -18.22
N SER A 28 -3.23 -15.03 -17.88
CA SER A 28 -2.40 -16.20 -18.17
C SER A 28 -2.92 -17.44 -17.44
N ARG A 29 -3.29 -17.28 -16.17
CA ARG A 29 -3.86 -18.37 -15.37
C ARG A 29 -5.20 -18.86 -15.94
N ALA A 30 -6.06 -17.95 -16.33
CA ALA A 30 -7.35 -18.28 -16.93
C ALA A 30 -7.16 -19.04 -18.25
N ALA A 31 -6.22 -18.61 -19.09
CA ALA A 31 -5.92 -19.26 -20.36
C ALA A 31 -5.37 -20.69 -20.17
N SER A 32 -4.61 -20.94 -19.11
CA SER A 32 -4.06 -22.26 -18.80
C SER A 32 -4.92 -23.08 -17.85
N LYS A 33 -6.10 -22.57 -17.47
CA LYS A 33 -7.07 -23.22 -16.59
C LYS A 33 -6.53 -23.58 -15.21
N LYS A 34 -5.57 -22.80 -14.71
CA LYS A 34 -5.04 -22.96 -13.36
C LYS A 34 -6.00 -22.31 -12.35
N SER A 35 -6.21 -22.97 -11.21
CA SER A 35 -7.17 -22.51 -10.19
C SER A 35 -6.57 -21.66 -9.08
N LYS A 36 -5.27 -21.70 -8.88
CA LYS A 36 -4.62 -20.96 -7.79
C LYS A 36 -4.18 -19.57 -8.22
N ASN A 37 -4.38 -18.58 -7.33
CA ASN A 37 -3.84 -17.25 -7.53
C ASN A 37 -2.31 -17.30 -7.63
N SER A 38 -1.75 -16.49 -8.52
CA SER A 38 -0.32 -16.30 -8.59
C SER A 38 0.16 -15.45 -7.41
N LYS A 39 1.47 -15.40 -7.23
CA LYS A 39 2.10 -14.54 -6.23
C LYS A 39 1.74 -13.06 -6.46
N GLN A 40 1.72 -12.62 -7.72
CA GLN A 40 1.37 -11.25 -8.09
C GLN A 40 -0.08 -10.91 -7.77
N GLU A 41 -1.01 -11.83 -8.05
CA GLU A 41 -2.42 -11.64 -7.71
C GLU A 41 -2.61 -11.55 -6.20
N GLY A 42 -1.97 -12.43 -5.44
CA GLY A 42 -2.03 -12.42 -3.99
C GLY A 42 -1.48 -11.14 -3.39
N LEU A 43 -0.34 -10.68 -3.87
CA LEU A 43 0.26 -9.43 -3.42
C LEU A 43 -0.65 -8.23 -3.70
N PHE A 44 -1.19 -8.15 -4.91
CA PHE A 44 -2.07 -7.04 -5.27
C PHE A 44 -3.31 -7.00 -4.38
N LYS A 45 -3.93 -8.16 -4.10
CA LYS A 45 -5.08 -8.24 -3.19
C LYS A 45 -4.73 -7.75 -1.79
N GLN A 46 -3.55 -8.09 -1.29
CA GLN A 46 -3.09 -7.64 0.02
C GLN A 46 -2.84 -6.12 0.05
N VAL A 47 -2.28 -5.56 -1.02
CA VAL A 47 -2.06 -4.12 -1.14
C VAL A 47 -3.40 -3.38 -1.15
N VAL A 48 -4.37 -3.85 -1.94
CA VAL A 48 -5.71 -3.25 -2.01
C VAL A 48 -6.37 -3.26 -0.64
N LYS A 49 -6.32 -4.39 0.05
CA LYS A 49 -6.90 -4.52 1.40
C LYS A 49 -6.26 -3.52 2.37
N CYS A 50 -4.94 -3.39 2.33
CA CYS A 50 -4.22 -2.45 3.19
C CYS A 50 -4.63 -1.00 2.90
N VAL A 51 -4.70 -0.63 1.61
CA VAL A 51 -5.12 0.72 1.20
C VAL A 51 -6.55 1.01 1.66
N GLU A 52 -7.45 0.05 1.54
CA GLU A 52 -8.83 0.22 2.00
C GLU A 52 -8.93 0.39 3.51
N LEU A 53 -8.15 -0.36 4.28
CA LEU A 53 -8.10 -0.21 5.72
C LEU A 53 -7.55 1.17 6.11
N LEU A 54 -6.51 1.62 5.42
CA LEU A 54 -5.96 2.97 5.64
C LEU A 54 -7.01 4.04 5.35
N HIS A 55 -7.79 3.86 4.29
CA HIS A 55 -8.83 4.81 3.92
C HIS A 55 -9.92 4.91 5.00
N SER A 56 -10.36 3.78 5.54
CA SER A 56 -11.47 3.74 6.49
C SER A 56 -11.03 3.83 7.94
N LYS A 57 -9.94 3.17 8.31
CA LYS A 57 -9.44 3.09 9.69
C LYS A 57 -7.90 3.03 9.71
N PRO A 58 -7.22 4.18 9.55
CA PRO A 58 -5.75 4.18 9.46
C PRO A 58 -5.04 3.65 10.71
N ARG A 59 -5.75 3.56 11.84
CA ARG A 59 -5.20 3.01 13.08
C ARG A 59 -5.68 1.57 13.34
N HIS A 60 -6.25 0.91 12.35
CA HIS A 60 -6.70 -0.48 12.50
C HIS A 60 -5.55 -1.38 12.94
N PRO A 61 -5.74 -2.24 13.97
CA PRO A 61 -4.66 -3.09 14.50
C PRO A 61 -4.02 -4.01 13.45
N GLY A 62 -4.79 -4.45 12.46
CA GLY A 62 -4.28 -5.31 11.39
C GLY A 62 -3.22 -4.66 10.51
N LEU A 63 -3.12 -3.33 10.52
CA LEU A 63 -2.10 -2.59 9.78
C LEU A 63 -0.76 -2.55 10.53
N GLU A 64 -0.76 -2.80 11.84
CA GLU A 64 0.41 -2.68 12.71
C GLU A 64 1.14 -1.35 12.49
N THR A 65 0.36 -0.27 12.31
CA THR A 65 0.90 1.07 12.02
C THR A 65 1.87 1.54 13.08
N HIS A 66 3.03 2.03 12.65
CA HIS A 66 4.01 2.65 13.54
C HIS A 66 4.76 3.75 12.79
N GLU A 67 5.40 4.63 13.54
CA GLU A 67 6.17 5.73 12.97
C GLU A 67 7.39 5.21 12.22
N TYR A 68 7.73 5.90 11.13
CA TYR A 68 8.89 5.56 10.32
C TYR A 68 9.70 6.82 10.03
N ASP A 69 10.93 6.87 10.54
CA ASP A 69 11.74 8.08 10.53
C ASP A 69 12.60 8.27 9.29
N SER A 70 12.77 7.23 8.47
CA SER A 70 13.69 7.28 7.34
C SER A 70 13.11 7.86 6.06
N ILE A 71 11.83 8.27 6.09
CA ILE A 71 11.16 8.94 4.99
C ILE A 71 10.66 10.29 5.49
N GLU A 72 11.00 11.35 4.77
CA GLU A 72 10.55 12.69 5.11
C GLU A 72 9.10 12.89 4.65
N ASN A 73 8.29 13.53 5.50
CA ASN A 73 6.93 13.90 5.15
C ASN A 73 6.98 14.94 4.01
N PRO A 74 6.31 14.68 2.88
CA PRO A 74 6.40 15.54 1.71
C PRO A 74 5.77 16.93 1.89
N TYR A 75 4.95 17.11 2.90
CA TYR A 75 4.27 18.39 3.15
C TYR A 75 4.92 19.21 4.25
N ASP A 76 5.47 18.54 5.27
CA ASP A 76 6.10 19.19 6.40
C ASP A 76 7.11 18.23 7.03
N PRO A 77 8.42 18.51 6.90
CA PRO A 77 9.46 17.63 7.43
C PRO A 77 9.38 17.39 8.95
N ARG A 78 8.64 18.24 9.66
CA ARG A 78 8.48 18.12 11.12
C ARG A 78 7.36 17.17 11.52
N THR A 79 6.51 16.76 10.58
CA THR A 79 5.42 15.83 10.88
C THR A 79 5.80 14.40 10.56
N LYS A 80 5.07 13.48 11.17
CA LYS A 80 5.40 12.06 11.14
C LYS A 80 4.99 11.39 9.84
N VAL A 81 5.75 10.36 9.47
CA VAL A 81 5.40 9.38 8.45
C VAL A 81 5.16 8.05 9.15
N PHE A 82 4.24 7.27 8.66
CA PHE A 82 3.88 5.98 9.22
C PHE A 82 4.13 4.86 8.22
N GLU A 83 4.41 3.68 8.77
CA GLU A 83 4.53 2.45 8.01
C GLU A 83 3.35 1.55 8.36
N ALA A 84 2.68 1.00 7.34
CA ALA A 84 1.61 0.02 7.52
C ALA A 84 1.99 -1.29 6.83
N TYR A 85 1.60 -2.41 7.44
CA TYR A 85 1.98 -3.73 6.98
C TYR A 85 1.00 -4.24 5.92
N VAL A 86 1.53 -4.51 4.72
CA VAL A 86 0.82 -5.26 3.68
C VAL A 86 1.03 -6.76 3.90
N GLN A 87 2.29 -7.14 4.17
CA GLN A 87 2.69 -8.50 4.49
C GLN A 87 3.48 -8.51 5.79
N ASN A 88 3.38 -9.59 6.55
CA ASN A 88 4.05 -9.72 7.84
C ASN A 88 5.19 -10.74 7.78
N ARG A 89 6.24 -10.46 8.57
CA ARG A 89 7.24 -11.44 9.02
C ARG A 89 8.05 -12.15 7.95
N THR A 90 8.11 -11.63 6.74
CA THR A 90 8.99 -12.18 5.69
C THR A 90 10.00 -11.14 5.27
N PRO A 91 11.25 -11.54 4.95
CA PRO A 91 12.22 -10.60 4.39
C PRO A 91 11.68 -9.98 3.10
N GLY A 92 11.87 -8.68 2.94
CA GLY A 92 11.36 -7.96 1.77
C GLY A 92 9.84 -7.84 1.73
N ALA A 93 9.16 -8.06 2.86
CA ALA A 93 7.71 -7.94 2.93
C ALA A 93 7.25 -6.53 2.53
N TYR A 94 6.16 -6.46 1.78
CA TYR A 94 5.62 -5.18 1.32
C TYR A 94 5.07 -4.34 2.45
N ARG A 95 5.29 -3.01 2.33
CA ARG A 95 4.82 -2.00 3.27
C ARG A 95 4.22 -0.84 2.51
N ILE A 96 3.30 -0.13 3.16
CA ILE A 96 2.79 1.15 2.67
C ILE A 96 3.29 2.22 3.64
N PHE A 97 3.95 3.24 3.10
CA PHE A 97 4.38 4.41 3.85
C PHE A 97 3.39 5.52 3.57
N TRP A 98 2.88 6.16 4.62
CA TRP A 98 1.80 7.12 4.48
C TRP A 98 1.90 8.21 5.54
N CYS A 99 1.21 9.31 5.31
CA CYS A 99 1.11 10.41 6.27
C CYS A 99 -0.28 11.03 6.20
N TYR A 100 -0.63 11.78 7.25
CA TYR A 100 -1.82 12.60 7.21
C TYR A 100 -1.56 13.84 6.36
N GLY A 101 -2.58 14.35 5.69
CA GLY A 101 -2.49 15.53 4.87
C GLY A 101 -2.64 15.25 3.39
N PRO A 102 -2.55 16.31 2.55
CA PRO A 102 -2.26 17.69 2.92
C PRO A 102 -3.40 18.39 3.67
N LYS A 103 -4.65 17.96 3.43
CA LYS A 103 -5.79 18.52 4.14
C LYS A 103 -6.17 17.66 5.33
N LYS A 104 -6.96 18.22 6.25
CA LYS A 104 -7.34 17.59 7.50
C LYS A 104 -8.00 16.22 7.33
N SER A 105 -8.80 16.04 6.28
CA SER A 105 -9.53 14.79 6.03
C SER A 105 -8.85 13.91 4.98
N GLU A 106 -7.57 14.13 4.72
CA GLU A 106 -6.81 13.38 3.70
C GLU A 106 -5.66 12.60 4.30
N ILE A 107 -5.36 11.46 3.67
CA ILE A 107 -4.10 10.73 3.89
C ILE A 107 -3.38 10.63 2.56
N THR A 108 -2.06 10.67 2.61
CA THR A 108 -1.22 10.54 1.41
C THR A 108 -0.46 9.22 1.46
N ILE A 109 -0.60 8.43 0.40
CA ILE A 109 0.20 7.22 0.19
C ILE A 109 1.52 7.65 -0.45
N ILE A 110 2.60 7.57 0.32
CA ILE A 110 3.93 8.03 -0.11
C ILE A 110 4.60 6.97 -0.97
N ALA A 111 4.57 5.71 -0.52
CA ALA A 111 5.19 4.60 -1.22
C ALA A 111 4.53 3.29 -0.83
N ASN A 112 4.54 2.31 -1.73
CA ASN A 112 4.10 0.95 -1.50
C ASN A 112 5.17 0.03 -2.10
N ILE A 113 6.12 -0.35 -1.27
CA ILE A 113 7.35 -1.03 -1.68
C ILE A 113 7.71 -2.11 -0.66
N PRO A 114 8.60 -3.05 -1.02
CA PRO A 114 9.18 -3.95 -0.04
C PRO A 114 9.91 -3.16 1.05
N HIS A 115 9.90 -3.65 2.26
CA HIS A 115 10.59 -3.00 3.38
C HIS A 115 12.09 -2.91 3.06
N PRO A 116 12.66 -1.70 3.13
CA PRO A 116 14.07 -1.50 2.83
C PRO A 116 15.00 -2.15 3.86
#